data_8ba32954c5165bd6fac65290eb63973f
#
_entry.id   8ba32954c5165bd6fac65290eb63973f
#
_cell.length_a   1.000
_cell.length_b   1.000
_cell.length_c   1.000
_cell.angle_alpha   90.00
_cell.angle_beta   90.00
_cell.angle_gamma   90.00
#
_symmetry.space_group_name_H-M   'P 1'
#
loop_
_entity.id
_entity.type
_entity.pdbx_description
1 polymer ?
#
loop_
_entity_poly.entity_id
_entity_poly.type
_entity_poly.pdbx_seq_one_letter_code
_entity_poly.pdbx_strand_id
1 'polypeptide(L)'
;MNSKKKEWETRFGYEYTRRNMFTPSELDQLYLDRYGVTRTGMNHEFLDLLDRDIVILEIGSNIGNQLHLLHNMGFKNLYGLEINDYAIKKSIKLHYGLPIYVIKGEAIDIPFKDSFFDLVYTSGVLIHINPNNIGKVIQEIIRCSKQYIWGFEYFQDEGYKQIKYHGQNNMLWKTDFKKLYLKNNPELKLITEKLYHYRENNYLTDQMFLLEK
;
A
#
# COMPACT_ATOMS: atom_id res chain seq x y z
N MET A 1 -13.61 -19.93 -6.00
CA MET A 1 -12.70 -18.96 -6.64
C MET A 1 -13.24 -17.56 -6.35
N ASN A 2 -12.46 -16.71 -5.69
CA ASN A 2 -12.97 -15.45 -5.11
C ASN A 2 -13.38 -14.48 -6.23
N SER A 3 -14.67 -14.16 -6.37
CA SER A 3 -15.21 -13.29 -7.45
C SER A 3 -14.50 -11.94 -7.54
N LYS A 4 -14.03 -11.42 -6.41
CA LYS A 4 -13.36 -10.10 -6.29
C LYS A 4 -11.93 -10.07 -6.83
N LYS A 5 -11.16 -11.15 -6.65
CA LYS A 5 -9.87 -11.30 -7.30
C LYS A 5 -10.01 -11.08 -8.80
N LYS A 6 -11.00 -11.76 -9.41
CA LYS A 6 -11.28 -11.66 -10.84
C LYS A 6 -11.62 -10.23 -11.29
N GLU A 7 -12.26 -9.42 -10.43
CA GLU A 7 -12.56 -8.01 -10.74
C GLU A 7 -11.29 -7.17 -10.86
N TRP A 8 -10.35 -7.32 -9.90
CA TRP A 8 -9.07 -6.62 -9.94
C TRP A 8 -8.16 -7.09 -11.09
N GLU A 9 -8.22 -8.37 -11.46
CA GLU A 9 -7.48 -8.91 -12.61
C GLU A 9 -8.02 -8.45 -13.97
N THR A 10 -9.28 -7.99 -14.02
CA THR A 10 -9.98 -7.71 -15.28
C THR A 10 -10.31 -6.20 -15.45
N ARG A 11 -11.52 -5.92 -15.96
CA ARG A 11 -11.96 -4.58 -16.36
C ARG A 11 -11.88 -3.56 -15.22
N PHE A 12 -12.29 -3.93 -14.00
CA PHE A 12 -12.27 -3.00 -12.88
C PHE A 12 -10.84 -2.54 -12.56
N GLY A 13 -9.88 -3.47 -12.46
CA GLY A 13 -8.47 -3.16 -12.23
C GLY A 13 -7.85 -2.34 -13.37
N TYR A 14 -8.22 -2.63 -14.63
CA TYR A 14 -7.80 -1.84 -15.79
C TYR A 14 -8.28 -0.38 -15.68
N GLU A 15 -9.57 -0.17 -15.39
CA GLU A 15 -10.15 1.16 -15.24
C GLU A 15 -9.57 1.90 -14.04
N TYR A 16 -9.32 1.19 -12.93
CA TYR A 16 -8.63 1.73 -11.75
C TYR A 16 -7.23 2.23 -12.11
N THR A 17 -6.44 1.40 -12.78
CA THR A 17 -5.08 1.77 -13.21
C THR A 17 -5.09 3.02 -14.08
N ARG A 18 -6.00 3.12 -15.06
CA ARG A 18 -6.10 4.30 -15.92
C ARG A 18 -6.40 5.61 -15.18
N ARG A 19 -7.21 5.54 -14.11
CA ARG A 19 -7.54 6.72 -13.29
C ARG A 19 -6.43 7.11 -12.32
N ASN A 20 -5.50 6.19 -12.04
CA ASN A 20 -4.45 6.36 -11.03
C ASN A 20 -3.04 6.37 -11.66
N MET A 21 -2.93 6.78 -12.90
CA MET A 21 -1.63 7.00 -13.56
C MET A 21 -1.17 8.42 -13.27
N PHE A 22 -0.23 8.56 -12.35
CA PHE A 22 0.33 9.85 -11.95
C PHE A 22 1.85 9.86 -12.16
N THR A 23 2.38 11.00 -12.56
CA THR A 23 3.79 11.30 -12.35
C THR A 23 4.04 11.58 -10.87
N PRO A 24 5.28 11.52 -10.37
CA PRO A 24 5.60 11.89 -8.98
C PRO A 24 5.06 13.27 -8.58
N SER A 25 5.19 14.27 -9.45
CA SER A 25 4.70 15.64 -9.20
C SER A 25 3.18 15.71 -9.13
N GLU A 26 2.46 15.02 -10.02
CA GLU A 26 0.98 14.97 -9.98
C GLU A 26 0.47 14.25 -8.74
N LEU A 27 1.16 13.20 -8.31
CA LEU A 27 0.83 12.50 -7.08
C LEU A 27 1.05 13.39 -5.85
N ASP A 28 2.17 14.10 -5.79
CA ASP A 28 2.45 15.06 -4.72
C ASP A 28 1.41 16.18 -4.67
N GLN A 29 1.02 16.72 -5.83
CA GLN A 29 -0.03 17.76 -5.91
C GLN A 29 -1.38 17.23 -5.42
N LEU A 30 -1.77 16.01 -5.82
CA LEU A 30 -3.01 15.36 -5.36
C LEU A 30 -3.05 15.25 -3.83
N TYR A 31 -1.93 14.89 -3.21
CA TYR A 31 -1.85 14.76 -1.74
C TYR A 31 -1.82 16.12 -1.06
N LEU A 32 -1.12 17.09 -1.63
CA LEU A 32 -1.10 18.47 -1.14
C LEU A 32 -2.51 19.08 -1.12
N ASP A 33 -3.29 18.88 -2.19
CA ASP A 33 -4.66 19.34 -2.26
C ASP A 33 -5.56 18.66 -1.22
N ARG A 34 -5.37 17.34 -1.03
CA ARG A 34 -6.20 16.51 -0.16
C ARG A 34 -5.88 16.69 1.33
N TYR A 35 -4.60 16.72 1.70
CA TYR A 35 -4.15 16.69 3.10
C TYR A 35 -3.35 17.91 3.54
N GLY A 36 -2.97 18.80 2.61
CA GLY A 36 -2.09 19.93 2.91
C GLY A 36 -0.60 19.57 3.04
N VAL A 37 -0.23 18.33 2.68
CA VAL A 37 1.15 17.84 2.65
C VAL A 37 1.33 16.92 1.45
N THR A 38 2.49 16.97 0.79
CA THR A 38 2.79 16.11 -0.36
C THR A 38 2.97 14.65 0.07
N ARG A 39 2.77 13.70 -0.83
CA ARG A 39 3.04 12.29 -0.54
C ARG A 39 4.53 12.07 -0.25
N THR A 40 5.41 12.73 -0.99
CA THR A 40 6.84 12.74 -0.71
C THR A 40 7.15 13.23 0.71
N GLY A 41 6.51 14.32 1.16
CA GLY A 41 6.65 14.82 2.52
C GLY A 41 6.19 13.82 3.59
N MET A 42 5.06 13.15 3.35
CA MET A 42 4.60 12.05 4.23
C MET A 42 5.62 10.90 4.29
N ASN A 43 6.19 10.51 3.13
CA ASN A 43 7.20 9.45 3.07
C ASN A 43 8.46 9.84 3.85
N HIS A 44 8.94 11.06 3.72
CA HIS A 44 10.09 11.57 4.48
C HIS A 44 9.86 11.49 5.99
N GLU A 45 8.68 11.87 6.47
CA GLU A 45 8.35 11.82 7.89
C GLU A 45 8.48 10.41 8.51
N PHE A 46 8.23 9.35 7.72
CA PHE A 46 8.25 7.97 8.21
C PHE A 46 9.53 7.20 7.88
N LEU A 47 10.20 7.53 6.79
CA LEU A 47 11.23 6.68 6.20
C LEU A 47 12.64 7.31 6.15
N ASP A 48 12.81 8.57 6.55
CA ASP A 48 14.11 9.26 6.41
C ASP A 48 15.24 8.62 7.20
N LEU A 49 14.92 7.99 8.32
CA LEU A 49 15.91 7.32 9.16
C LEU A 49 16.32 5.92 8.65
N LEU A 50 15.63 5.40 7.63
CA LEU A 50 15.92 4.09 7.07
C LEU A 50 17.09 4.18 6.06
N ASP A 51 17.93 3.14 6.06
CA ASP A 51 19.00 2.99 5.09
C ASP A 51 18.41 2.92 3.66
N ARG A 52 19.04 3.59 2.71
CA ARG A 52 18.60 3.64 1.30
C ARG A 52 18.91 2.36 0.52
N ASP A 53 19.70 1.47 1.08
CA ASP A 53 20.05 0.18 0.47
C ASP A 53 19.14 -0.99 0.93
N ILE A 54 18.16 -0.74 1.81
CA ILE A 54 17.17 -1.75 2.22
C ILE A 54 16.34 -2.25 1.04
N VAL A 55 15.88 -3.50 1.14
CA VAL A 55 15.03 -4.14 0.14
C VAL A 55 13.56 -3.91 0.52
N ILE A 56 12.80 -3.28 -0.37
CA ILE A 56 11.43 -2.83 -0.11
C ILE A 56 10.44 -3.55 -1.02
N LEU A 57 9.32 -4.01 -0.46
CA LEU A 57 8.18 -4.54 -1.20
C LEU A 57 6.92 -3.71 -1.00
N GLU A 58 6.33 -3.22 -2.08
CA GLU A 58 4.95 -2.70 -2.12
C GLU A 58 3.97 -3.80 -2.51
N ILE A 59 2.96 -4.05 -1.69
CA ILE A 59 1.84 -4.94 -2.01
C ILE A 59 0.76 -4.12 -2.72
N GLY A 60 0.24 -4.62 -3.86
CA GLY A 60 -0.76 -3.91 -4.68
C GLY A 60 -0.21 -2.64 -5.32
N SER A 61 1.01 -2.72 -5.84
CA SER A 61 1.78 -1.55 -6.32
C SER A 61 1.16 -0.83 -7.51
N ASN A 62 0.16 -1.40 -8.18
CA ASN A 62 -0.39 -0.88 -9.43
C ASN A 62 0.76 -0.60 -10.43
N ILE A 63 0.84 0.62 -10.97
CA ILE A 63 1.92 1.02 -11.88
C ILE A 63 3.23 1.41 -11.16
N GLY A 64 3.30 1.34 -9.82
CA GLY A 64 4.50 1.68 -9.03
C GLY A 64 4.66 3.17 -8.74
N ASN A 65 3.58 3.92 -8.61
CA ASN A 65 3.63 5.36 -8.28
C ASN A 65 4.42 5.62 -6.99
N GLN A 66 4.16 4.85 -5.93
CA GLN A 66 4.86 4.99 -4.65
C GLN A 66 6.32 4.53 -4.74
N LEU A 67 6.58 3.45 -5.46
CA LEU A 67 7.94 2.98 -5.71
C LEU A 67 8.77 4.06 -6.42
N HIS A 68 8.17 4.81 -7.35
CA HIS A 68 8.84 5.92 -8.02
C HIS A 68 9.19 7.06 -7.05
N LEU A 69 8.28 7.42 -6.13
CA LEU A 69 8.60 8.39 -5.08
C LEU A 69 9.73 7.91 -4.17
N LEU A 70 9.72 6.64 -3.76
CA LEU A 70 10.79 6.05 -2.96
C LEU A 70 12.13 6.03 -3.72
N HIS A 71 12.11 5.76 -5.03
CA HIS A 71 13.31 5.88 -5.86
C HIS A 71 13.88 7.30 -5.84
N ASN A 72 13.02 8.31 -5.98
CA ASN A 72 13.42 9.72 -5.92
C ASN A 72 13.98 10.12 -4.54
N MET A 73 13.59 9.43 -3.47
CA MET A 73 14.17 9.57 -2.12
C MET A 73 15.51 8.84 -1.95
N GLY A 74 15.98 8.12 -3.00
CA GLY A 74 17.28 7.45 -3.02
C GLY A 74 17.24 5.96 -2.67
N PHE A 75 16.08 5.34 -2.44
CA PHE A 75 15.98 3.89 -2.26
C PHE A 75 16.28 3.14 -3.56
N LYS A 76 17.07 2.05 -3.48
CA LYS A 76 17.69 1.40 -4.65
C LYS A 76 17.15 -0.01 -4.95
N ASN A 77 16.46 -0.66 -4.01
CA ASN A 77 16.02 -2.04 -4.13
C ASN A 77 14.48 -2.13 -3.98
N LEU A 78 13.77 -1.79 -5.05
CA LEU A 78 12.33 -1.56 -5.01
C LEU A 78 11.56 -2.65 -5.76
N TYR A 79 10.68 -3.34 -5.06
CA TYR A 79 9.83 -4.39 -5.58
C TYR A 79 8.36 -4.05 -5.41
N GLY A 80 7.54 -4.43 -6.40
CA GLY A 80 6.09 -4.32 -6.35
C GLY A 80 5.44 -5.68 -6.60
N LEU A 81 4.40 -6.00 -5.84
CA LEU A 81 3.52 -7.13 -6.09
C LEU A 81 2.18 -6.60 -6.62
N GLU A 82 1.77 -7.03 -7.79
CA GLU A 82 0.54 -6.56 -8.44
C GLU A 82 -0.22 -7.72 -9.08
N ILE A 83 -1.56 -7.69 -9.02
CA ILE A 83 -2.42 -8.75 -9.55
C ILE A 83 -2.83 -8.48 -11.00
N ASN A 84 -2.85 -7.20 -11.42
CA ASN A 84 -3.36 -6.77 -12.72
C ASN A 84 -2.26 -6.74 -13.78
N ASP A 85 -2.37 -7.57 -14.81
CA ASP A 85 -1.37 -7.66 -15.90
C ASP A 85 -1.19 -6.34 -16.66
N TYR A 86 -2.24 -5.54 -16.80
CA TYR A 86 -2.14 -4.24 -17.48
C TYR A 86 -1.30 -3.25 -16.65
N ALA A 87 -1.53 -3.21 -15.34
CA ALA A 87 -0.75 -2.38 -14.42
C ALA A 87 0.74 -2.77 -14.43
N ILE A 88 1.04 -4.06 -14.37
CA ILE A 88 2.41 -4.60 -14.45
C ILE A 88 3.10 -4.16 -15.74
N LYS A 89 2.44 -4.38 -16.89
CA LYS A 89 2.98 -3.98 -18.20
C LYS A 89 3.24 -2.48 -18.30
N LYS A 90 2.36 -1.67 -17.69
CA LYS A 90 2.55 -0.22 -17.62
C LYS A 90 3.72 0.16 -16.72
N SER A 91 3.83 -0.47 -15.55
CA SER A 91 4.93 -0.23 -14.62
C SER A 91 6.29 -0.52 -15.27
N ILE A 92 6.45 -1.69 -15.88
CA ILE A 92 7.69 -2.08 -16.57
C ILE A 92 8.09 -1.03 -17.63
N LYS A 93 7.11 -0.50 -18.38
CA LYS A 93 7.38 0.52 -19.40
C LYS A 93 7.75 1.87 -18.79
N LEU A 94 7.04 2.29 -17.74
CA LEU A 94 7.23 3.59 -17.09
C LEU A 94 8.57 3.67 -16.33
N HIS A 95 9.02 2.54 -15.76
CA HIS A 95 10.23 2.48 -14.93
C HIS A 95 11.39 1.79 -15.63
N TYR A 96 11.38 1.74 -16.98
CA TYR A 96 12.49 1.17 -17.74
C TYR A 96 13.82 1.85 -17.37
N GLY A 97 14.79 1.05 -16.95
CA GLY A 97 16.12 1.54 -16.51
C GLY A 97 16.19 2.00 -15.05
N LEU A 98 15.07 2.02 -14.32
CA LEU A 98 15.07 2.27 -12.88
C LEU A 98 15.11 0.95 -12.07
N PRO A 99 15.61 0.96 -10.83
CA PRO A 99 15.68 -0.22 -9.98
C PRO A 99 14.31 -0.52 -9.32
N ILE A 100 13.27 -0.62 -10.15
CA ILE A 100 11.87 -0.89 -9.75
C ILE A 100 11.40 -2.14 -10.49
N TYR A 101 11.07 -3.18 -9.73
CA TYR A 101 10.72 -4.51 -10.26
C TYR A 101 9.30 -4.89 -9.82
N VAL A 102 8.33 -4.81 -10.73
CA VAL A 102 6.94 -5.21 -10.44
C VAL A 102 6.68 -6.60 -11.00
N ILE A 103 6.23 -7.50 -10.12
CA ILE A 103 5.91 -8.88 -10.44
C ILE A 103 4.43 -9.17 -10.21
N LYS A 104 3.93 -10.22 -10.88
CA LYS A 104 2.58 -10.71 -10.68
C LYS A 104 2.47 -11.53 -9.41
N GLY A 105 1.46 -11.24 -8.57
CA GLY A 105 1.16 -12.03 -7.38
C GLY A 105 -0.04 -11.51 -6.62
N GLU A 106 -0.40 -12.22 -5.56
CA GLU A 106 -1.54 -11.94 -4.69
C GLU A 106 -1.07 -11.66 -3.26
N ALA A 107 -1.70 -10.70 -2.60
CA ALA A 107 -1.39 -10.36 -1.21
C ALA A 107 -1.64 -11.51 -0.21
N ILE A 108 -2.48 -12.50 -0.60
CA ILE A 108 -2.82 -13.65 0.25
C ILE A 108 -1.83 -14.82 0.13
N ASP A 109 -0.94 -14.77 -0.87
CA ASP A 109 0.07 -15.78 -1.14
C ASP A 109 1.25 -15.09 -1.86
N ILE A 110 2.13 -14.48 -1.08
CA ILE A 110 3.23 -13.67 -1.58
C ILE A 110 4.38 -14.60 -2.01
N PRO A 111 4.80 -14.60 -3.31
CA PRO A 111 5.73 -15.58 -3.86
C PRO A 111 7.20 -15.28 -3.50
N PHE A 112 7.46 -14.96 -2.25
CA PHE A 112 8.79 -14.73 -1.70
C PHE A 112 8.99 -15.52 -0.41
N LYS A 113 10.24 -15.83 -0.10
CA LYS A 113 10.61 -16.48 1.15
C LYS A 113 10.38 -15.57 2.36
N ASP A 114 10.33 -16.18 3.53
CA ASP A 114 10.23 -15.48 4.81
C ASP A 114 11.41 -14.50 4.99
N SER A 115 11.11 -13.35 5.57
CA SER A 115 12.08 -12.31 5.92
C SER A 115 12.98 -11.89 4.74
N PHE A 116 12.42 -11.82 3.54
CA PHE A 116 13.18 -11.44 2.34
C PHE A 116 13.33 -9.92 2.20
N PHE A 117 12.32 -9.16 2.58
CA PHE A 117 12.30 -7.71 2.47
C PHE A 117 12.56 -7.05 3.81
N ASP A 118 13.44 -6.06 3.85
CA ASP A 118 13.66 -5.28 5.08
C ASP A 118 12.41 -4.47 5.46
N LEU A 119 11.66 -3.97 4.47
CA LEU A 119 10.38 -3.28 4.63
C LEU A 119 9.35 -3.84 3.66
N VAL A 120 8.15 -4.17 4.17
CA VAL A 120 6.96 -4.49 3.37
C VAL A 120 5.87 -3.47 3.65
N TYR A 121 5.22 -2.94 2.61
CA TYR A 121 4.17 -1.94 2.83
C TYR A 121 2.96 -2.07 1.91
N THR A 122 1.87 -1.41 2.35
CA THR A 122 0.64 -1.22 1.59
C THR A 122 0.24 0.25 1.57
N SER A 123 -0.37 0.69 0.47
CA SER A 123 -0.89 2.04 0.32
C SER A 123 -2.24 2.02 -0.38
N GLY A 124 -3.33 2.09 0.40
CA GLY A 124 -4.70 1.99 -0.09
C GLY A 124 -5.05 0.60 -0.66
N VAL A 125 -4.54 -0.47 -0.07
CA VAL A 125 -4.70 -1.86 -0.53
C VAL A 125 -5.53 -2.68 0.44
N LEU A 126 -5.24 -2.62 1.73
CA LEU A 126 -5.94 -3.41 2.75
C LEU A 126 -7.43 -3.07 2.79
N ILE A 127 -7.78 -1.84 2.47
CA ILE A 127 -9.18 -1.38 2.29
C ILE A 127 -9.96 -2.20 1.25
N HIS A 128 -9.29 -2.86 0.32
CA HIS A 128 -9.90 -3.67 -0.73
C HIS A 128 -9.90 -5.17 -0.42
N ILE A 129 -9.29 -5.57 0.69
CA ILE A 129 -9.26 -6.96 1.13
C ILE A 129 -10.53 -7.26 1.96
N ASN A 130 -11.19 -8.37 1.62
CA ASN A 130 -12.36 -8.80 2.40
C ASN A 130 -11.96 -9.07 3.86
N PRO A 131 -12.74 -8.60 4.86
CA PRO A 131 -12.45 -8.85 6.28
C PRO A 131 -12.16 -10.31 6.64
N ASN A 132 -12.78 -11.27 5.95
CA ASN A 132 -12.52 -12.71 6.16
C ASN A 132 -11.12 -13.15 5.70
N ASN A 133 -10.45 -12.38 4.85
CA ASN A 133 -9.12 -12.70 4.31
C ASN A 133 -8.03 -11.80 4.88
N ILE A 134 -8.38 -10.72 5.58
CA ILE A 134 -7.41 -9.72 6.03
C ILE A 134 -6.33 -10.33 6.94
N GLY A 135 -6.72 -11.26 7.81
CA GLY A 135 -5.78 -11.94 8.70
C GLY A 135 -4.69 -12.71 7.93
N LYS A 136 -5.06 -13.38 6.84
CA LYS A 136 -4.10 -14.07 5.97
C LYS A 136 -3.13 -13.09 5.29
N VAL A 137 -3.64 -11.99 4.77
CA VAL A 137 -2.82 -10.96 4.12
C VAL A 137 -1.83 -10.35 5.11
N ILE A 138 -2.29 -10.02 6.32
CA ILE A 138 -1.41 -9.51 7.39
C ILE A 138 -0.31 -10.52 7.71
N GLN A 139 -0.62 -11.82 7.86
CA GLN A 139 0.38 -12.84 8.13
C GLN A 139 1.41 -12.99 7.00
N GLU A 140 1.00 -12.91 5.74
CA GLU A 140 1.92 -12.93 4.59
C GLU A 140 2.83 -11.69 4.56
N ILE A 141 2.32 -10.50 4.87
CA ILE A 141 3.11 -9.28 4.98
C ILE A 141 4.16 -9.43 6.10
N ILE A 142 3.75 -9.90 7.28
CA ILE A 142 4.65 -10.15 8.43
C ILE A 142 5.67 -11.23 8.08
N ARG A 143 5.26 -12.31 7.43
CA ARG A 143 6.15 -13.40 7.01
C ARG A 143 7.27 -12.91 6.10
N CYS A 144 6.92 -12.12 5.09
CA CYS A 144 7.88 -11.61 4.11
C CYS A 144 8.74 -10.46 4.65
N SER A 145 8.27 -9.73 5.68
CA SER A 145 9.02 -8.66 6.32
C SER A 145 10.10 -9.21 7.25
N LYS A 146 11.30 -8.65 7.16
CA LYS A 146 12.42 -8.91 8.05
C LYS A 146 12.41 -7.99 9.27
N GLN A 147 12.08 -6.71 9.08
CA GLN A 147 12.17 -5.72 10.14
C GLN A 147 11.00 -4.75 10.18
N TYR A 148 10.61 -4.14 9.05
CA TYR A 148 9.64 -3.05 9.06
C TYR A 148 8.37 -3.39 8.27
N ILE A 149 7.23 -2.90 8.79
CA ILE A 149 5.94 -2.92 8.11
C ILE A 149 5.42 -1.49 8.11
N TRP A 150 5.09 -0.96 6.93
CA TRP A 150 4.57 0.38 6.77
C TRP A 150 3.22 0.34 6.08
N GLY A 151 2.25 1.12 6.56
CA GLY A 151 0.92 1.18 5.99
C GLY A 151 0.41 2.59 5.83
N PHE A 152 -0.36 2.82 4.74
CA PHE A 152 -1.16 4.02 4.54
C PHE A 152 -2.54 3.61 4.02
N GLU A 153 -3.56 3.68 4.89
CA GLU A 153 -4.88 3.10 4.60
C GLU A 153 -6.01 4.02 5.11
N TYR A 154 -7.21 3.88 4.55
CA TYR A 154 -8.39 4.59 5.04
C TYR A 154 -8.74 4.15 6.47
N PHE A 155 -8.88 5.11 7.36
CA PHE A 155 -9.06 4.89 8.78
C PHE A 155 -10.52 4.89 9.22
N GLN A 156 -10.83 4.04 10.20
CA GLN A 156 -12.05 4.02 10.99
C GLN A 156 -11.70 3.46 12.37
N ASP A 157 -12.01 4.21 13.43
CA ASP A 157 -11.58 3.87 14.78
C ASP A 157 -12.24 2.59 15.33
N GLU A 158 -13.54 2.41 15.09
CA GLU A 158 -14.29 1.26 15.61
C GLU A 158 -14.79 0.34 14.52
N GLY A 159 -14.40 -0.94 14.62
CA GLY A 159 -14.91 -2.03 13.77
C GLY A 159 -14.58 -1.87 12.30
N TYR A 160 -15.32 -2.61 11.47
CA TYR A 160 -15.27 -2.50 10.02
C TYR A 160 -16.44 -1.67 9.50
N LYS A 161 -16.16 -0.63 8.72
CA LYS A 161 -17.17 0.13 7.98
C LYS A 161 -17.05 -0.17 6.49
N GLN A 162 -18.07 -0.82 5.94
CA GLN A 162 -18.15 -1.04 4.50
C GLN A 162 -18.59 0.23 3.79
N ILE A 163 -17.90 0.57 2.70
CA ILE A 163 -18.19 1.73 1.86
C ILE A 163 -18.54 1.27 0.45
N LYS A 164 -19.56 1.86 -0.15
CA LYS A 164 -19.88 1.66 -1.55
C LYS A 164 -18.78 2.30 -2.41
N TYR A 165 -18.14 1.52 -3.27
CA TYR A 165 -17.00 1.97 -4.07
C TYR A 165 -17.32 1.85 -5.56
N HIS A 166 -17.32 2.99 -6.29
CA HIS A 166 -17.70 3.07 -7.71
C HIS A 166 -18.99 2.29 -8.06
N GLY A 167 -20.02 2.45 -7.23
CA GLY A 167 -21.31 1.79 -7.41
C GLY A 167 -21.38 0.34 -6.94
N GLN A 168 -20.26 -0.27 -6.56
CA GLN A 168 -20.19 -1.65 -6.10
C GLN A 168 -20.17 -1.75 -4.57
N ASN A 169 -20.87 -2.75 -4.03
CA ASN A 169 -20.81 -3.13 -2.63
C ASN A 169 -19.66 -4.13 -2.40
N ASN A 170 -19.19 -4.23 -1.16
CA ASN A 170 -18.15 -5.18 -0.77
C ASN A 170 -16.80 -5.00 -1.51
N MET A 171 -16.44 -3.80 -1.91
CA MET A 171 -15.16 -3.48 -2.56
C MET A 171 -14.24 -2.61 -1.72
N LEU A 172 -14.77 -2.01 -0.65
CA LEU A 172 -14.00 -1.14 0.23
C LEU A 172 -14.48 -1.26 1.67
N TRP A 173 -13.52 -1.43 2.59
CA TRP A 173 -13.75 -1.44 4.04
C TRP A 173 -12.75 -0.52 4.71
N LYS A 174 -13.23 0.23 5.71
CA LYS A 174 -12.39 1.02 6.61
C LYS A 174 -12.31 0.35 7.96
N THR A 175 -11.16 0.42 8.59
CA THR A 175 -10.91 -0.02 9.98
C THR A 175 -9.58 0.57 10.46
N ASP A 176 -9.22 0.37 11.72
CA ASP A 176 -7.85 0.60 12.20
C ASP A 176 -6.97 -0.61 11.84
N PHE A 177 -6.33 -0.55 10.66
CA PHE A 177 -5.47 -1.65 10.18
C PHE A 177 -4.25 -1.85 11.08
N LYS A 178 -3.68 -0.81 11.67
CA LYS A 178 -2.59 -0.92 12.63
C LYS A 178 -2.99 -1.78 13.84
N LYS A 179 -4.19 -1.56 14.40
CA LYS A 179 -4.72 -2.40 15.49
C LYS A 179 -4.83 -3.87 15.08
N LEU A 180 -5.18 -4.16 13.81
CA LEU A 180 -5.24 -5.54 13.33
C LEU A 180 -3.87 -6.22 13.29
N TYR A 181 -2.80 -5.50 12.90
CA TYR A 181 -1.44 -6.01 12.97
C TYR A 181 -1.04 -6.32 14.42
N LEU A 182 -1.21 -5.37 15.32
CA LEU A 182 -0.73 -5.48 16.71
C LEU A 182 -1.53 -6.50 17.54
N LYS A 183 -2.84 -6.67 17.26
CA LYS A 183 -3.74 -7.51 18.08
C LYS A 183 -3.28 -8.97 18.18
N ASN A 184 -2.77 -9.53 17.09
CA ASN A 184 -2.46 -10.96 17.00
C ASN A 184 -0.95 -11.23 16.83
N ASN A 185 -0.13 -10.19 16.90
CA ASN A 185 1.31 -10.26 16.67
C ASN A 185 2.03 -9.40 17.72
N PRO A 186 2.16 -9.91 18.96
CA PRO A 186 2.70 -9.15 20.10
C PRO A 186 4.18 -8.78 19.95
N GLU A 187 4.89 -9.41 19.00
CA GLU A 187 6.26 -9.08 18.63
C GLU A 187 6.38 -7.75 17.89
N LEU A 188 5.30 -7.29 17.25
CA LEU A 188 5.31 -6.03 16.52
C LEU A 188 5.24 -4.83 17.48
N LYS A 189 6.07 -3.85 17.24
CA LYS A 189 6.11 -2.59 17.99
C LYS A 189 5.73 -1.42 17.08
N LEU A 190 4.90 -0.52 17.59
CA LEU A 190 4.61 0.74 16.90
C LEU A 190 5.80 1.69 17.04
N ILE A 191 6.42 2.08 15.93
CA ILE A 191 7.47 3.12 15.90
C ILE A 191 6.80 4.50 15.84
N THR A 192 5.93 4.70 14.86
CA THR A 192 5.25 5.99 14.67
C THR A 192 3.91 5.80 13.94
N GLU A 193 3.02 6.75 14.16
CA GLU A 193 1.69 6.80 13.57
C GLU A 193 1.26 8.23 13.35
N LYS A 194 0.52 8.48 12.27
CA LYS A 194 -0.10 9.76 12.02
C LYS A 194 -1.44 9.61 11.29
N LEU A 195 -2.42 10.41 11.71
CA LEU A 195 -3.71 10.54 11.04
C LEU A 195 -3.68 11.77 10.12
N TYR A 196 -4.08 11.57 8.88
CA TYR A 196 -4.19 12.60 7.85
C TYR A 196 -5.66 12.87 7.55
N HIS A 197 -6.14 14.05 7.95
CA HIS A 197 -7.50 14.50 7.70
C HIS A 197 -7.62 15.12 6.31
N TYR A 198 -8.73 14.87 5.63
CA TYR A 198 -9.01 15.51 4.35
C TYR A 198 -9.36 16.99 4.57
N ARG A 199 -8.77 17.88 3.79
CA ARG A 199 -9.02 19.33 3.89
C ARG A 199 -10.47 19.71 3.57
N GLU A 200 -11.09 19.01 2.60
CA GLU A 200 -12.48 19.26 2.19
C GLU A 200 -13.50 18.62 3.13
N ASN A 201 -13.12 17.60 3.89
CA ASN A 201 -14.03 16.86 4.76
C ASN A 201 -13.26 16.22 5.94
N ASN A 202 -13.23 16.92 7.06
CA ASN A 202 -12.52 16.49 8.28
C ASN A 202 -13.03 15.15 8.88
N TYR A 203 -14.17 14.63 8.44
CA TYR A 203 -14.66 13.30 8.84
C TYR A 203 -13.97 12.16 8.07
N LEU A 204 -13.30 12.48 6.97
CA LEU A 204 -12.49 11.51 6.23
C LEU A 204 -11.04 11.58 6.72
N THR A 205 -10.52 10.42 7.07
CA THR A 205 -9.19 10.30 7.65
C THR A 205 -8.51 9.08 7.08
N ASP A 206 -7.22 9.22 6.78
CA ASP A 206 -6.35 8.12 6.45
C ASP A 206 -5.26 8.00 7.53
N GLN A 207 -4.82 6.77 7.78
CA GLN A 207 -3.83 6.45 8.79
C GLN A 207 -2.54 6.00 8.11
N MET A 208 -1.42 6.61 8.51
CA MET A 208 -0.10 6.10 8.20
C MET A 208 0.55 5.58 9.48
N PHE A 209 1.21 4.43 9.40
CA PHE A 209 1.88 3.81 10.54
C PHE A 209 3.14 3.07 10.10
N LEU A 210 4.14 3.03 10.97
CA LEU A 210 5.35 2.22 10.83
C LEU A 210 5.48 1.31 12.04
N LEU A 211 5.60 0.01 11.77
CA LEU A 211 5.82 -1.02 12.78
C LEU A 211 7.21 -1.63 12.61
N GLU A 212 7.79 -2.09 13.71
CA GLU A 212 9.01 -2.89 13.76
C GLU A 212 8.68 -4.28 14.29
N LYS A 213 9.31 -5.29 13.67
CA LYS A 213 9.19 -6.70 14.01
C LYS A 213 10.31 -7.13 14.96
#